data_123dec3c1d2324fee1969bc31da802b1
#
_entry.id   123dec3c1d2324fee1969bc31da802b1
#
_cell.length_a   1.000
_cell.length_b   1.000
_cell.length_c   1.000
_cell.angle_alpha   90.00
_cell.angle_beta   90.00
_cell.angle_gamma   90.00
#
_symmetry.space_group_name_H-M   'P 1'
#
loop_
_entity.id
_entity.type
_entity.pdbx_description
1 polymer ?
#
loop_
_entity_poly.entity_id
_entity_poly.type
_entity_poly.pdbx_seq_one_letter_code
_entity_poly.pdbx_strand_id
1 'polypeptide(L)'
;MSYRFMRILVMFDLPTITVAERREYTLFRKYLIKSGFMMMQESIYCKLSPNSTLADAAIENVRKNKPSKGLVQILRVTEKQFAKMDYIVGEGNTEVLSSDDRLVIL
;
A
#
# COMPACT_ATOMS: atom_id res chain seq x y z
N MET A 1 -5.02 -11.17 -18.18
CA MET A 1 -4.79 -12.35 -17.38
C MET A 1 -4.57 -11.98 -15.93
N SER A 2 -5.39 -12.51 -15.07
CA SER A 2 -5.30 -12.15 -13.66
C SER A 2 -4.01 -12.62 -12.99
N TYR A 3 -3.39 -13.66 -13.49
CA TYR A 3 -2.15 -14.15 -12.88
C TYR A 3 -0.98 -13.21 -13.12
N ARG A 4 -1.11 -12.23 -14.02
CA ARG A 4 -0.06 -11.24 -14.24
C ARG A 4 -0.15 -10.11 -13.22
N PHE A 5 -1.30 -9.93 -12.62
CA PHE A 5 -1.51 -8.84 -11.66
C PHE A 5 -0.71 -9.13 -10.40
N MET A 6 -0.10 -8.06 -9.90
CA MET A 6 0.70 -8.09 -8.69
C MET A 6 0.12 -7.13 -7.69
N ARG A 7 0.33 -7.44 -6.42
CA ARG A 7 0.04 -6.49 -5.35
C ARG A 7 1.35 -6.06 -4.73
N ILE A 8 1.49 -4.78 -4.54
CA ILE A 8 2.66 -4.22 -3.89
C ILE A 8 2.22 -3.72 -2.54
N LEU A 9 2.79 -4.28 -1.48
CA LEU A 9 2.47 -3.86 -0.12
C LEU A 9 3.64 -3.10 0.43
N VAL A 10 3.36 -1.88 0.89
CA VAL A 10 4.35 -1.04 1.55
C VAL A 10 4.02 -1.01 3.02
N MET A 11 4.95 -1.48 3.84
CA MET A 11 4.79 -1.54 5.28
C MET A 11 5.84 -0.63 5.89
N PHE A 12 5.44 0.20 6.82
CA PHE A 12 6.42 1.14 7.37
C PHE A 12 6.17 1.40 8.84
N ASP A 13 7.28 1.72 9.51
CA ASP A 13 7.28 2.10 10.91
C ASP A 13 8.18 3.33 10.99
N LEU A 14 7.57 4.50 11.06
CA LEU A 14 8.29 5.76 11.02
C LEU A 14 8.17 6.49 12.34
N PRO A 15 9.23 7.16 12.78
CA PRO A 15 9.16 7.92 14.01
C PRO A 15 8.26 9.14 13.86
N THR A 16 7.56 9.50 14.94
CA THR A 16 6.62 10.61 14.92
C THR A 16 6.73 11.48 16.18
N ILE A 17 7.90 11.50 16.80
CA ILE A 17 8.08 12.25 18.04
C ILE A 17 8.30 13.73 17.76
N THR A 18 9.19 14.05 16.84
CA THR A 18 9.51 15.45 16.55
C THR A 18 8.61 15.98 15.44
N VAL A 19 8.58 17.32 15.32
CA VAL A 19 7.81 17.96 14.27
C VAL A 19 8.34 17.53 12.90
N ALA A 20 9.67 17.47 12.75
CA ALA A 20 10.27 17.06 11.49
C ALA A 20 9.88 15.63 11.12
N GLU A 21 9.87 14.73 12.11
CA GLU A 21 9.49 13.34 11.87
C GLU A 21 8.03 13.23 11.45
N ARG A 22 7.15 13.96 12.11
CA ARG A 22 5.74 13.95 11.73
C ARG A 22 5.52 14.51 10.34
N ARG A 23 6.33 15.50 9.93
CA ARG A 23 6.24 16.03 8.58
C ARG A 23 6.65 14.98 7.56
N GLU A 24 7.74 14.25 7.81
CA GLU A 24 8.17 13.20 6.90
C GLU A 24 7.16 12.08 6.80
N TYR A 25 6.55 11.71 7.92
CA TYR A 25 5.48 10.72 7.94
C TYR A 25 4.33 11.16 7.03
N THR A 26 3.89 12.40 7.20
CA THR A 26 2.78 12.94 6.42
C THR A 26 3.12 13.00 4.94
N LEU A 27 4.32 13.43 4.60
CA LEU A 27 4.74 13.52 3.21
C LEU A 27 4.81 12.15 2.55
N PHE A 28 5.32 11.16 3.28
CA PHE A 28 5.41 9.81 2.74
C PHE A 28 4.01 9.24 2.50
N ARG A 29 3.11 9.42 3.45
CA ARG A 29 1.74 8.98 3.32
C ARG A 29 1.06 9.61 2.11
N LYS A 30 1.20 10.92 1.98
CA LYS A 30 0.62 11.64 0.84
C LYS A 30 1.20 11.15 -0.47
N TYR A 31 2.49 10.89 -0.49
CA TYR A 31 3.13 10.36 -1.69
C TYR A 31 2.50 9.02 -2.07
N LEU A 32 2.33 8.13 -1.12
CA LEU A 32 1.76 6.81 -1.40
C LEU A 32 0.35 6.94 -1.98
N ILE A 33 -0.48 7.76 -1.35
CA ILE A 33 -1.85 7.94 -1.81
C ILE A 33 -1.87 8.55 -3.21
N LYS A 34 -1.05 9.54 -3.44
CA LYS A 34 -0.98 10.22 -4.73
C LYS A 34 -0.49 9.27 -5.82
N SER A 35 0.32 8.30 -5.46
CA SER A 35 0.87 7.33 -6.40
C SER A 35 -0.06 6.15 -6.65
N GLY A 36 -1.26 6.17 -6.08
CA GLY A 36 -2.24 5.14 -6.33
C GLY A 36 -2.28 4.03 -5.30
N PHE A 37 -1.54 4.16 -4.20
CA PHE A 37 -1.63 3.18 -3.12
C PHE A 37 -2.87 3.47 -2.29
N MET A 38 -3.46 2.41 -1.77
CA MET A 38 -4.63 2.49 -0.90
C MET A 38 -4.27 1.96 0.47
N MET A 39 -4.78 2.63 1.49
CA MET A 39 -4.50 2.24 2.86
C MET A 39 -5.23 0.94 3.20
N MET A 40 -4.47 -0.07 3.60
CA MET A 40 -5.04 -1.30 4.15
C MET A 40 -5.13 -1.22 5.66
N GLN A 41 -4.08 -0.73 6.27
CA GLN A 41 -3.96 -0.45 7.69
C GLN A 41 -3.16 0.83 7.81
N GLU A 42 -3.09 1.38 9.01
CA GLU A 42 -2.45 2.69 9.18
C GLU A 42 -1.05 2.76 8.60
N SER A 43 -0.31 1.68 8.70
CA SER A 43 1.07 1.65 8.23
C SER A 43 1.30 0.63 7.14
N ILE A 44 0.23 0.22 6.46
CA ILE A 44 0.32 -0.73 5.36
C ILE A 44 -0.52 -0.23 4.21
N TYR A 45 0.11 0.01 3.09
CA TYR A 45 -0.54 0.50 1.89
C TYR A 45 -0.34 -0.50 0.76
N CYS A 46 -1.29 -0.56 -0.15
CA CYS A 46 -1.32 -1.58 -1.18
C CYS A 46 -1.64 -0.95 -2.52
N LYS A 47 -0.99 -1.46 -3.56
CA LYS A 47 -1.26 -1.01 -4.92
C LYS A 47 -1.35 -2.22 -5.84
N LEU A 48 -2.37 -2.25 -6.68
CA LEU A 48 -2.49 -3.26 -7.71
C LEU A 48 -1.67 -2.83 -8.92
N SER A 49 -0.87 -3.73 -9.44
CA SER A 49 -0.07 -3.48 -10.63
C SER A 49 -0.43 -4.50 -11.70
N PRO A 50 -0.63 -4.07 -12.95
CA PRO A 50 -1.04 -5.01 -14.00
C PRO A 50 0.04 -6.01 -14.40
N ASN A 51 1.30 -5.70 -14.16
CA ASN A 51 2.38 -6.61 -14.54
C ASN A 51 3.65 -6.30 -13.75
N SER A 52 4.64 -7.15 -13.91
CA SER A 52 5.90 -7.04 -13.17
C SER A 52 6.68 -5.79 -13.52
N THR A 53 6.65 -5.37 -14.77
CA THR A 53 7.40 -4.18 -15.19
C THR A 53 6.90 -2.94 -14.49
N LEU A 54 5.58 -2.77 -14.44
CA LEU A 54 5.01 -1.63 -13.75
C LEU A 54 5.18 -1.75 -12.24
N ALA A 55 5.18 -2.98 -11.72
CA ALA A 55 5.47 -3.17 -10.30
C ALA A 55 6.89 -2.73 -9.97
N ASP A 56 7.85 -3.09 -10.83
CA ASP A 56 9.24 -2.66 -10.62
C ASP A 56 9.34 -1.14 -10.60
N ALA A 57 8.65 -0.47 -11.52
CA ALA A 57 8.67 0.98 -11.59
C ALA A 57 8.08 1.59 -10.34
N ALA A 58 6.96 1.04 -9.85
CA ALA A 58 6.32 1.56 -8.64
C ALA A 58 7.24 1.42 -7.44
N ILE A 59 7.91 0.27 -7.31
CA ILE A 59 8.83 0.04 -6.19
C ILE A 59 10.00 1.00 -6.26
N GLU A 60 10.52 1.22 -7.45
CA GLU A 60 11.65 2.15 -7.60
C GLU A 60 11.23 3.58 -7.24
N ASN A 61 10.01 3.97 -7.58
CA ASN A 61 9.51 5.28 -7.22
C ASN A 61 9.35 5.43 -5.72
N VAL A 62 8.89 4.38 -5.03
CA VAL A 62 8.83 4.43 -3.57
C VAL A 62 10.24 4.61 -3.00
N ARG A 63 11.21 3.89 -3.55
CA ARG A 63 12.58 3.99 -3.10
C ARG A 63 13.11 5.42 -3.22
N LYS A 64 12.75 6.10 -4.30
CA LYS A 64 13.19 7.48 -4.53
C LYS A 64 12.50 8.48 -3.61
N ASN A 65 11.37 8.11 -3.05
CA ASN A 65 10.58 9.02 -2.19
C ASN A 65 10.55 8.56 -0.74
N LYS A 66 11.51 7.76 -0.35
CA LYS A 66 11.56 7.21 1.00
C LYS A 66 11.83 8.30 2.03
N PRO A 67 11.36 8.11 3.26
CA PRO A 67 11.71 9.02 4.34
C PRO A 67 13.18 8.83 4.75
N SER A 68 13.70 9.75 5.54
CA SER A 68 15.10 9.71 5.93
C SER A 68 15.38 8.75 7.07
N LYS A 69 14.35 8.40 7.86
CA LYS A 69 14.49 7.53 9.03
C LYS A 69 13.37 6.53 9.07
N GLY A 70 13.56 5.54 9.92
CA GLY A 70 12.53 4.54 10.16
C GLY A 70 12.72 3.31 9.29
N LEU A 71 11.69 2.49 9.24
CA LEU A 71 11.72 1.25 8.50
C LEU A 71 10.64 1.30 7.42
N VAL A 72 11.02 1.00 6.19
CA VAL A 72 10.07 0.86 5.09
C VAL A 72 10.38 -0.45 4.39
N GLN A 73 9.39 -1.30 4.30
CA GLN A 73 9.55 -2.61 3.66
C GLN A 73 8.51 -2.76 2.57
N ILE A 74 8.89 -3.45 1.51
CA ILE A 74 7.98 -3.70 0.40
C ILE A 74 7.92 -5.20 0.18
N LEU A 75 6.70 -5.70 0.04
CA LEU A 75 6.46 -7.08 -0.31
C LEU A 75 5.65 -7.10 -1.60
N ARG A 76 6.11 -7.86 -2.56
CA ARG A 76 5.40 -8.03 -3.82
C ARG A 76 4.83 -9.43 -3.88
N VAL A 77 3.53 -9.56 -4.11
CA VAL A 77 2.86 -10.85 -4.22
C VAL A 77 1.98 -10.83 -5.45
N THR A 78 1.62 -12.01 -5.92
CA THR A 78 0.64 -12.09 -7.00
C THR A 78 -0.74 -11.77 -6.45
N GLU A 79 -1.64 -11.37 -7.35
CA GLU A 79 -3.02 -11.14 -6.95
C GLU A 79 -3.64 -12.41 -6.35
N LYS A 80 -3.27 -13.55 -6.89
CA LYS A 80 -3.77 -14.82 -6.39
C LYS A 80 -3.32 -15.07 -4.94
N GLN A 81 -2.06 -14.76 -4.65
CA GLN A 81 -1.56 -14.90 -3.28
C GLN A 81 -2.24 -13.90 -2.35
N PHE A 82 -2.41 -12.68 -2.82
CA PHE A 82 -3.05 -11.64 -2.02
C PHE A 82 -4.49 -12.03 -1.68
N ALA A 83 -5.19 -12.63 -2.62
CA ALA A 83 -6.59 -13.04 -2.42
C ALA A 83 -6.73 -14.14 -1.38
N LYS A 84 -5.65 -14.84 -1.07
CA LYS A 84 -5.68 -15.90 -0.05
C LYS A 84 -5.39 -15.42 1.35
N MET A 85 -5.36 -14.09 1.54
CA MET A 85 -5.11 -13.52 2.86
C MET A 85 -6.15 -14.00 3.85
N ASP A 86 -5.70 -14.48 4.99
CA ASP A 86 -6.58 -14.94 6.06
C ASP A 86 -6.88 -13.80 7.01
N TYR A 87 -8.15 -13.66 7.34
CA TYR A 87 -8.61 -12.64 8.30
C TYR A 87 -8.97 -13.35 9.60
N ILE A 88 -8.05 -13.33 10.54
CA ILE A 88 -8.28 -14.00 11.83
C ILE A 88 -9.31 -13.21 12.62
N VAL A 89 -9.22 -11.89 12.55
CA VAL A 89 -10.19 -10.97 13.17
C VAL A 89 -10.42 -9.86 12.15
N GLY A 90 -11.65 -9.43 12.03
CA GLY A 90 -12.00 -8.36 11.11
C GLY A 90 -12.31 -8.89 9.73
N GLU A 91 -12.55 -7.97 8.78
CA GLU A 91 -12.92 -8.29 7.40
C GLU A 91 -12.17 -7.42 6.44
N GLY A 92 -12.05 -7.90 5.21
CA GLY A 92 -11.45 -7.11 4.16
C GLY A 92 -12.32 -5.92 3.80
N ASN A 93 -11.70 -4.85 3.34
CA ASN A 93 -12.35 -3.61 2.96
C ASN A 93 -12.74 -3.64 1.51
N THR A 94 -13.48 -4.67 1.11
CA THR A 94 -13.80 -4.83 -0.30
C THR A 94 -14.71 -3.73 -0.83
N GLU A 95 -15.59 -3.23 0.00
CA GLU A 95 -16.49 -2.17 -0.43
C GLU A 95 -15.72 -0.90 -0.80
N VAL A 96 -14.59 -0.67 -0.18
CA VAL A 96 -13.76 0.47 -0.54
C VAL A 96 -13.19 0.30 -1.93
N LEU A 97 -12.80 -0.92 -2.25
CA LEU A 97 -12.23 -1.20 -3.55
C LEU A 97 -13.26 -1.16 -4.66
N SER A 98 -14.39 -1.70 -4.37
CA SER A 98 -15.43 -1.78 -5.39
C SER A 98 -16.09 -0.45 -5.61
N SER A 99 -16.10 0.29 -4.77
CA SER A 99 -16.77 1.40 -4.84
C SER A 99 -17.20 2.17 -5.79
N ASP A 100 -17.28 1.57 -5.84
CA ASP A 100 -17.70 1.93 -6.30
C ASP A 100 -18.86 1.71 -6.06
N ASP A 101 -19.07 1.19 -5.87
CA ASP A 101 -19.95 0.80 -5.58
C ASP A 101 -20.55 0.60 -4.53
N ARG A 102 -20.73 0.55 -4.18
CA ARG A 102 -21.28 0.34 -3.16
C ARG A 102 -21.12 0.59 -2.06
N LEU A 103 -20.84 1.08 -1.90
CA LEU A 103 -20.49 1.15 -0.98
C LEU A 103 -20.93 1.11 -0.06
N VAL A 104 -21.30 0.93 0.04
CA VAL A 104 -21.58 0.64 0.78
C VAL A 104 -21.70 0.22 1.68
N ILE A 105 -21.86 0.01 2.01
CA ILE A 105 -21.80 -0.48 2.68
C ILE A 105 -21.72 -0.74 3.53
N LEU A 106 -21.71 -0.67 4.09
CA LEU A 106 -21.39 -0.97 4.74
C LEU A 106 -21.24 -0.99 5.22
#